data_f7a022d40ee10e4fe2e58773cd2e7168
#
_entry.id   f7a022d40ee10e4fe2e58773cd2e7168
#
_cell.length_a   1.000
_cell.length_b   1.000
_cell.length_c   1.000
_cell.angle_alpha   90.00
_cell.angle_beta   90.00
_cell.angle_gamma   90.00
#
_symmetry.space_group_name_H-M   'P 1'
#
loop_
_entity.id
_entity.type
_entity.pdbx_description
1 polymer ?
#
loop_
_entity_poly.entity_id
_entity_poly.type
_entity_poly.pdbx_seq_one_letter_code
_entity_poly.pdbx_strand_id
1 'polypeptide(L)'
;MKLKYPQTYFLNEHNQVVEISEVTTDADPFENTFANFAWGKDFKDAKLQMGDWIYTDTFNAISDKISNFMENKYNIKIGLDATLKAEVYDKETGEFIFGTNKNLDKDEVIYKLMKSEFADEHGALQFGEMLEYCENNNIDVSDIILYEEVSSNWHKNQCGIVFIQENDLKEFFEVENINEIYPPEILTMLEAYVELGEAYINGIEYGYVTYELTGEEVDDWNGFFGRDTKTNGIEDYTGELTECLGFYSSIDECFEKNQEKFGIVVEPIPSLMDRIKIAEEKSNNSISSKSEKSKNDLEL
;
A
#
# COMPACT_ATOMS: atom_id res chain seq x y z
N MET A 1 12.54 -5.44 10.80
CA MET A 1 13.70 -4.53 11.04
C MET A 1 13.47 -3.22 10.28
N LYS A 2 13.85 -2.05 10.82
CA LYS A 2 13.56 -0.76 10.14
C LYS A 2 14.69 -0.35 9.19
N LEU A 3 14.35 -0.20 7.91
CA LEU A 3 15.27 0.27 6.87
C LEU A 3 15.54 1.77 7.03
N LYS A 4 16.80 2.15 7.03
CA LYS A 4 17.25 3.54 7.26
C LYS A 4 17.97 4.14 6.04
N TYR A 5 18.36 3.29 5.11
CA TYR A 5 19.22 3.64 3.98
C TYR A 5 18.64 3.06 2.69
N PRO A 6 18.93 3.70 1.57
CA PRO A 6 18.40 3.27 0.28
C PRO A 6 18.79 1.84 -0.14
N GLN A 7 19.93 1.35 0.38
CA GLN A 7 20.43 0.01 0.12
C GLN A 7 21.05 -0.56 1.38
N THR A 8 20.66 -1.77 1.76
CA THR A 8 21.14 -2.42 2.99
C THR A 8 21.21 -3.93 2.76
N TYR A 9 22.24 -4.57 3.31
CA TYR A 9 22.46 -6.00 3.21
C TYR A 9 22.20 -6.68 4.55
N PHE A 10 21.56 -7.83 4.51
CA PHE A 10 21.20 -8.64 5.67
C PHE A 10 21.62 -10.09 5.46
N LEU A 11 21.80 -10.82 6.55
CA LEU A 11 21.81 -12.27 6.57
C LEU A 11 20.43 -12.75 7.04
N ASN A 12 19.85 -13.70 6.32
CA ASN A 12 18.58 -14.32 6.71
C ASN A 12 18.79 -15.61 7.52
N GLU A 13 17.72 -16.21 8.02
CA GLU A 13 17.74 -17.48 8.75
C GLU A 13 18.25 -18.67 7.92
N HIS A 14 18.22 -18.57 6.60
CA HIS A 14 18.72 -19.59 5.66
C HIS A 14 20.21 -19.45 5.33
N ASN A 15 20.91 -18.52 5.99
CA ASN A 15 22.30 -18.13 5.71
C ASN A 15 22.51 -17.60 4.27
N GLN A 16 21.55 -16.88 3.76
CA GLN A 16 21.65 -16.19 2.47
C GLN A 16 21.83 -14.70 2.71
N VAL A 17 22.48 -14.00 1.80
CA VAL A 17 22.59 -12.55 1.82
C VAL A 17 21.40 -11.95 1.12
N VAL A 18 20.67 -11.09 1.81
CA VAL A 18 19.53 -10.36 1.28
C VAL A 18 19.93 -8.89 1.10
N GLU A 19 19.97 -8.44 -0.12
CA GLU A 19 20.06 -7.02 -0.47
C GLU A 19 18.67 -6.42 -0.50
N ILE A 20 18.42 -5.34 0.24
CA ILE A 20 17.19 -4.58 0.18
C ILE A 20 17.51 -3.18 -0.29
N SER A 21 16.88 -2.73 -1.35
CA SER A 21 17.11 -1.43 -1.96
C SER A 21 15.80 -0.66 -2.20
N GLU A 22 15.87 0.68 -2.05
CA GLU A 22 14.77 1.56 -2.49
C GLU A 22 14.61 1.44 -4.01
N VAL A 23 13.38 1.26 -4.45
CA VAL A 23 12.99 1.17 -5.85
C VAL A 23 11.88 2.17 -6.14
N THR A 24 11.56 2.36 -7.40
CA THR A 24 10.37 3.08 -7.82
C THR A 24 9.75 2.28 -8.94
N THR A 25 8.56 1.77 -8.69
CA THR A 25 7.77 1.02 -9.67
C THR A 25 6.43 1.70 -9.88
N ASP A 26 5.63 1.20 -10.81
CA ASP A 26 4.25 1.61 -11.02
C ASP A 26 3.27 0.70 -10.24
N ALA A 27 3.77 -0.01 -9.21
CA ALA A 27 2.95 -0.92 -8.41
C ALA A 27 1.93 -0.14 -7.56
N ASP A 28 0.70 -0.63 -7.57
CA ASP A 28 -0.34 -0.16 -6.66
C ASP A 28 -0.42 -1.13 -5.46
N PRO A 29 -0.02 -0.69 -4.25
CA PRO A 29 -0.04 -1.56 -3.08
C PRO A 29 -1.44 -1.95 -2.62
N PHE A 30 -2.49 -1.30 -3.14
CA PHE A 30 -3.88 -1.62 -2.86
C PHE A 30 -4.48 -2.57 -3.89
N GLU A 31 -3.77 -2.88 -4.97
CA GLU A 31 -4.21 -3.90 -5.93
C GLU A 31 -4.35 -5.26 -5.22
N ASN A 32 -5.51 -5.88 -5.35
CA ASN A 32 -5.86 -7.15 -4.70
C ASN A 32 -5.91 -7.11 -3.14
N THR A 33 -6.11 -5.95 -2.55
CA THR A 33 -6.42 -5.82 -1.11
C THR A 33 -7.92 -5.55 -0.89
N PHE A 34 -8.35 -5.65 0.38
CA PHE A 34 -9.74 -5.32 0.77
C PHE A 34 -9.94 -3.84 1.08
N ALA A 35 -8.86 -3.07 1.20
CA ALA A 35 -8.92 -1.64 1.36
C ALA A 35 -8.75 -0.94 0.00
N ASN A 36 -9.34 0.22 -0.10
CA ASN A 36 -9.18 1.10 -1.25
C ASN A 36 -8.42 2.35 -0.81
N PHE A 37 -7.70 2.97 -1.74
CA PHE A 37 -6.96 4.20 -1.50
C PHE A 37 -7.33 5.26 -2.53
N ALA A 38 -7.89 6.37 -2.05
CA ALA A 38 -8.14 7.56 -2.85
C ALA A 38 -7.12 8.64 -2.49
N TRP A 39 -6.59 9.35 -3.46
CA TRP A 39 -5.61 10.40 -3.21
C TRP A 39 -5.88 11.64 -4.06
N GLY A 40 -5.44 12.81 -3.55
CA GLY A 40 -5.64 14.09 -4.18
C GLY A 40 -4.66 15.14 -3.68
N LYS A 41 -4.82 16.36 -4.16
CA LYS A 41 -4.03 17.52 -3.72
C LYS A 41 -4.36 17.97 -2.29
N ASP A 42 -5.54 17.64 -1.80
CA ASP A 42 -6.03 17.85 -0.45
C ASP A 42 -7.07 16.78 -0.09
N PHE A 43 -7.52 16.73 1.18
CA PHE A 43 -8.49 15.72 1.63
C PHE A 43 -9.85 15.85 0.94
N LYS A 44 -10.26 17.07 0.59
CA LYS A 44 -11.50 17.28 -0.17
C LYS A 44 -11.42 16.63 -1.55
N ASP A 45 -10.30 16.80 -2.24
CA ASP A 45 -10.05 16.20 -3.54
C ASP A 45 -9.99 14.66 -3.43
N ALA A 46 -9.30 14.13 -2.40
CA ALA A 46 -9.26 12.69 -2.13
C ALA A 46 -10.67 12.13 -1.82
N LYS A 47 -11.49 12.81 -1.02
CA LYS A 47 -12.90 12.43 -0.76
C LYS A 47 -13.77 12.40 -2.01
N LEU A 48 -13.52 13.28 -2.97
CA LEU A 48 -14.21 13.24 -4.25
C LEU A 48 -13.82 12.01 -5.06
N GLN A 49 -12.53 11.65 -5.07
CA GLN A 49 -12.03 10.46 -5.77
C GLN A 49 -12.55 9.16 -5.15
N MET A 50 -12.83 9.10 -3.84
CA MET A 50 -13.46 7.93 -3.22
C MET A 50 -14.74 7.49 -3.93
N GLY A 51 -15.53 8.47 -4.41
CA GLY A 51 -16.81 8.20 -5.07
C GLY A 51 -16.70 7.25 -6.27
N ASP A 52 -15.56 7.23 -6.95
CA ASP A 52 -15.31 6.37 -8.11
C ASP A 52 -15.19 4.88 -7.74
N TRP A 53 -14.87 4.59 -6.45
CA TRP A 53 -14.62 3.23 -5.93
C TRP A 53 -15.72 2.73 -4.99
N ILE A 54 -16.76 3.55 -4.75
CA ILE A 54 -17.83 3.21 -3.81
C ILE A 54 -18.86 2.30 -4.46
N TYR A 55 -19.16 1.19 -3.78
CA TYR A 55 -20.25 0.30 -4.20
C TYR A 55 -21.60 0.99 -4.10
N THR A 56 -22.49 0.63 -5.01
CA THR A 56 -23.87 1.17 -5.05
C THR A 56 -24.61 0.98 -3.71
N ASP A 57 -24.42 -0.14 -3.06
CA ASP A 57 -25.07 -0.44 -1.78
C ASP A 57 -24.57 0.47 -0.66
N THR A 58 -23.25 0.72 -0.59
CA THR A 58 -22.62 1.67 0.34
C THR A 58 -23.16 3.08 0.12
N PHE A 59 -23.21 3.52 -1.13
CA PHE A 59 -23.79 4.82 -1.51
C PHE A 59 -25.24 4.96 -1.07
N ASN A 60 -26.07 3.96 -1.35
CA ASN A 60 -27.49 3.93 -0.98
C ASN A 60 -27.66 3.93 0.55
N ALA A 61 -26.89 3.12 1.28
CA ALA A 61 -26.98 3.05 2.74
C ALA A 61 -26.65 4.39 3.42
N ILE A 62 -25.65 5.12 2.93
CA ILE A 62 -25.33 6.47 3.42
C ILE A 62 -26.43 7.47 3.02
N SER A 63 -26.93 7.39 1.80
CA SER A 63 -28.07 8.20 1.34
C SER A 63 -29.29 8.02 2.24
N ASP A 64 -29.62 6.79 2.65
CA ASP A 64 -30.73 6.47 3.54
C ASP A 64 -30.50 7.06 4.95
N LYS A 65 -29.30 6.99 5.51
CA LYS A 65 -28.98 7.63 6.79
C LYS A 65 -29.15 9.14 6.73
N ILE A 66 -28.67 9.78 5.68
CA ILE A 66 -28.85 11.23 5.46
C ILE A 66 -30.34 11.58 5.29
N SER A 67 -31.07 10.81 4.51
CA SER A 67 -32.50 11.00 4.31
C SER A 67 -33.27 10.93 5.64
N ASN A 68 -33.02 9.91 6.45
CA ASN A 68 -33.60 9.76 7.79
C ASN A 68 -33.23 10.92 8.72
N PHE A 69 -32.00 11.39 8.68
CA PHE A 69 -31.57 12.55 9.44
C PHE A 69 -32.33 13.80 9.00
N MET A 70 -32.42 14.05 7.68
CA MET A 70 -33.15 15.22 7.14
C MET A 70 -34.63 15.17 7.48
N GLU A 71 -35.26 14.01 7.45
CA GLU A 71 -36.65 13.84 7.91
C GLU A 71 -36.85 14.22 9.36
N ASN A 72 -35.86 13.91 10.20
CA ASN A 72 -35.91 14.29 11.62
C ASN A 72 -35.61 15.77 11.83
N LYS A 73 -34.74 16.38 11.05
CA LYS A 73 -34.32 17.76 11.13
C LYS A 73 -35.37 18.73 10.59
N TYR A 74 -35.99 18.38 9.45
CA TYR A 74 -36.88 19.28 8.73
C TYR A 74 -38.37 18.93 8.89
N ASN A 75 -39.20 19.94 8.91
CA ASN A 75 -40.66 19.84 8.85
C ASN A 75 -41.09 20.08 7.40
N ILE A 76 -41.49 18.97 6.72
CA ILE A 76 -41.90 18.98 5.32
C ILE A 76 -43.41 19.02 5.24
N LYS A 77 -43.96 20.10 4.72
CA LYS A 77 -45.40 20.27 4.48
C LYS A 77 -45.70 20.10 3.01
N ILE A 78 -46.49 19.08 2.68
CA ILE A 78 -46.88 18.76 1.31
C ILE A 78 -48.33 19.20 1.03
N GLY A 79 -48.59 19.55 -0.21
CA GLY A 79 -49.94 19.87 -0.68
C GLY A 79 -50.50 21.20 -0.17
N LEU A 80 -49.62 22.19 0.04
CA LEU A 80 -50.00 23.54 0.43
C LEU A 80 -50.81 24.28 -0.66
N ASP A 81 -50.80 25.55 -0.68
CA ASP A 81 -51.65 26.37 -1.54
C ASP A 81 -51.36 26.29 -3.04
N ALA A 82 -51.99 27.18 -3.85
CA ALA A 82 -51.87 27.18 -5.31
C ALA A 82 -50.48 27.61 -5.80
N THR A 83 -49.65 28.23 -4.96
CA THR A 83 -48.34 28.75 -5.32
C THR A 83 -47.18 27.80 -4.90
N LEU A 84 -47.32 27.19 -3.72
CA LEU A 84 -46.38 26.24 -3.20
C LEU A 84 -47.03 24.88 -2.96
N LYS A 85 -46.45 23.81 -3.47
CA LYS A 85 -46.90 22.42 -3.29
C LYS A 85 -46.19 21.70 -2.18
N ALA A 86 -44.99 22.14 -1.85
CA ALA A 86 -44.27 21.70 -0.67
C ALA A 86 -43.48 22.87 -0.07
N GLU A 87 -43.38 22.89 1.25
CA GLU A 87 -42.56 23.82 2.03
C GLU A 87 -41.75 23.05 3.04
N VAL A 88 -40.48 23.44 3.20
CA VAL A 88 -39.53 22.87 4.15
C VAL A 88 -39.09 23.90 5.14
N TYR A 89 -39.17 23.55 6.44
CA TYR A 89 -38.78 24.38 7.54
C TYR A 89 -37.82 23.60 8.45
N ASP A 90 -36.82 24.26 9.00
CA ASP A 90 -36.04 23.70 10.10
C ASP A 90 -36.94 23.55 11.34
N LYS A 91 -36.92 22.36 11.97
CA LYS A 91 -37.80 22.10 13.14
C LYS A 91 -37.39 22.82 14.39
N GLU A 92 -36.10 23.09 14.57
CA GLU A 92 -35.57 23.74 15.76
C GLU A 92 -35.77 25.26 15.70
N THR A 93 -35.38 25.85 14.57
CA THR A 93 -35.40 27.31 14.39
C THR A 93 -36.74 27.81 13.84
N GLY A 94 -37.52 26.95 13.18
CA GLY A 94 -38.70 27.33 12.42
C GLY A 94 -38.40 28.11 11.15
N GLU A 95 -37.13 28.17 10.75
CA GLU A 95 -36.70 28.88 9.55
C GLU A 95 -37.21 28.21 8.28
N PHE A 96 -37.66 28.99 7.31
CA PHE A 96 -38.04 28.53 6.00
C PHE A 96 -36.80 28.24 5.16
N ILE A 97 -36.63 26.99 4.73
CA ILE A 97 -35.46 26.53 3.96
C ILE A 97 -35.74 26.70 2.45
N PHE A 98 -36.77 26.05 1.94
CA PHE A 98 -37.23 26.27 0.57
C PHE A 98 -38.69 25.84 0.34
N GLY A 99 -39.22 26.25 -0.80
CA GLY A 99 -40.51 25.75 -1.30
C GLY A 99 -40.45 25.37 -2.77
N THR A 100 -41.38 24.52 -3.19
CA THR A 100 -41.51 24.09 -4.58
C THR A 100 -42.97 24.14 -5.05
N ASN A 101 -43.16 24.55 -6.31
CA ASN A 101 -44.48 24.54 -6.97
C ASN A 101 -44.77 23.22 -7.71
N LYS A 102 -43.83 22.24 -7.64
CA LYS A 102 -44.04 20.89 -8.20
C LYS A 102 -44.79 20.03 -7.20
N ASN A 103 -45.65 19.15 -7.70
CA ASN A 103 -46.24 18.09 -6.91
C ASN A 103 -45.15 17.03 -6.69
N LEU A 104 -44.57 17.01 -5.51
CA LEU A 104 -43.56 16.08 -5.07
C LEU A 104 -44.08 15.36 -3.82
N ASP A 105 -43.76 14.09 -3.68
CA ASP A 105 -43.94 13.40 -2.40
C ASP A 105 -42.81 13.78 -1.42
N LYS A 106 -42.83 13.20 -0.23
CA LYS A 106 -41.87 13.53 0.82
C LYS A 106 -40.45 13.12 0.44
N ASP A 107 -40.29 11.95 -0.16
CA ASP A 107 -38.98 11.41 -0.55
C ASP A 107 -38.35 12.23 -1.68
N GLU A 108 -39.16 12.64 -2.65
CA GLU A 108 -38.74 13.55 -3.72
C GLU A 108 -38.29 14.90 -3.19
N VAL A 109 -38.94 15.42 -2.12
CA VAL A 109 -38.55 16.67 -1.48
C VAL A 109 -37.21 16.51 -0.74
N ILE A 110 -37.02 15.40 -0.03
CA ILE A 110 -35.75 15.08 0.64
C ILE A 110 -34.63 14.91 -0.39
N TYR A 111 -34.88 14.16 -1.47
CA TYR A 111 -33.89 14.02 -2.53
C TYR A 111 -33.51 15.38 -3.16
N LYS A 112 -34.46 16.30 -3.25
CA LYS A 112 -34.20 17.66 -3.72
C LYS A 112 -33.36 18.47 -2.73
N LEU A 113 -33.57 18.28 -1.41
CA LEU A 113 -32.70 18.83 -0.37
C LEU A 113 -31.28 18.27 -0.51
N MET A 114 -31.13 16.97 -0.63
CA MET A 114 -29.83 16.34 -0.82
C MET A 114 -29.11 16.89 -2.05
N LYS A 115 -29.82 17.06 -3.16
CA LYS A 115 -29.24 17.67 -4.37
C LYS A 115 -28.81 19.12 -4.17
N SER A 116 -29.49 19.90 -3.35
CA SER A 116 -29.09 21.28 -3.07
C SER A 116 -27.83 21.36 -2.20
N GLU A 117 -27.55 20.33 -1.40
CA GLU A 117 -26.41 20.27 -0.50
C GLU A 117 -25.18 19.59 -1.17
N PHE A 118 -25.40 18.50 -1.92
CA PHE A 118 -24.33 17.58 -2.33
C PHE A 118 -24.17 17.41 -3.83
N ALA A 119 -24.99 18.03 -4.69
CA ALA A 119 -24.86 17.84 -6.12
C ALA A 119 -23.78 18.75 -6.73
N ASP A 120 -23.09 18.19 -7.70
CA ASP A 120 -22.21 18.94 -8.58
C ASP A 120 -23.00 19.85 -9.56
N GLU A 121 -22.29 20.54 -10.42
CA GLU A 121 -22.86 21.41 -11.46
C GLU A 121 -23.76 20.67 -12.46
N HIS A 122 -23.61 19.33 -12.59
CA HIS A 122 -24.43 18.46 -13.45
C HIS A 122 -25.60 17.81 -12.69
N GLY A 123 -25.69 18.02 -11.39
CA GLY A 123 -26.76 17.52 -10.51
C GLY A 123 -26.56 16.08 -10.06
N ALA A 124 -25.34 15.53 -10.16
CA ALA A 124 -24.96 14.25 -9.58
C ALA A 124 -24.55 14.44 -8.11
N LEU A 125 -25.05 13.55 -7.23
CA LEU A 125 -24.69 13.60 -5.81
C LEU A 125 -23.21 13.20 -5.65
N GLN A 126 -22.47 14.03 -4.93
CA GLN A 126 -21.04 13.82 -4.67
C GLN A 126 -20.85 13.09 -3.35
N PHE A 127 -20.30 11.88 -3.41
CA PHE A 127 -20.10 11.03 -2.24
C PHE A 127 -19.25 11.71 -1.15
N GLY A 128 -18.19 12.39 -1.53
CA GLY A 128 -17.33 13.14 -0.58
C GLY A 128 -18.08 14.23 0.17
N GLU A 129 -18.97 14.98 -0.49
CA GLU A 129 -19.80 16.01 0.15
C GLU A 129 -20.84 15.37 1.10
N MET A 130 -21.34 14.17 0.77
CA MET A 130 -22.25 13.41 1.64
C MET A 130 -21.54 12.95 2.93
N LEU A 131 -20.31 12.47 2.83
CA LEU A 131 -19.51 12.11 4.01
C LEU A 131 -19.21 13.33 4.89
N GLU A 132 -18.79 14.43 4.29
CA GLU A 132 -18.58 15.70 5.03
C GLU A 132 -19.84 16.17 5.75
N TYR A 133 -20.99 16.01 5.12
CA TYR A 133 -22.27 16.29 5.78
C TYR A 133 -22.55 15.37 6.97
N CYS A 134 -22.25 14.07 6.83
CA CYS A 134 -22.37 13.12 7.93
C CYS A 134 -21.47 13.52 9.11
N GLU A 135 -20.20 13.83 8.87
CA GLU A 135 -19.26 14.31 9.88
C GLU A 135 -19.77 15.56 10.59
N ASN A 136 -20.17 16.59 9.83
CA ASN A 136 -20.63 17.87 10.36
C ASN A 136 -21.92 17.77 11.18
N ASN A 137 -22.74 16.75 10.93
CA ASN A 137 -24.01 16.53 11.63
C ASN A 137 -23.97 15.34 12.60
N ASN A 138 -22.80 14.74 12.85
CA ASN A 138 -22.60 13.57 13.72
C ASN A 138 -23.50 12.37 13.33
N ILE A 139 -23.65 12.13 12.03
CA ILE A 139 -24.31 10.95 11.50
C ILE A 139 -23.25 9.84 11.45
N ASP A 140 -23.43 8.82 12.29
CA ASP A 140 -22.52 7.68 12.33
C ASP A 140 -22.70 6.81 11.06
N VAL A 141 -21.60 6.59 10.36
CA VAL A 141 -21.51 5.77 9.14
C VAL A 141 -20.48 4.65 9.27
N SER A 142 -19.92 4.43 10.46
CA SER A 142 -18.87 3.43 10.72
C SER A 142 -19.29 1.99 10.50
N ASP A 143 -20.58 1.72 10.51
CA ASP A 143 -21.18 0.42 10.17
C ASP A 143 -21.34 0.18 8.65
N ILE A 144 -21.05 1.20 7.82
CA ILE A 144 -21.17 1.14 6.36
C ILE A 144 -19.81 1.30 5.69
N ILE A 145 -19.00 2.24 6.18
CA ILE A 145 -17.67 2.54 5.66
C ILE A 145 -16.76 3.00 6.78
N LEU A 146 -15.55 2.46 6.79
CA LEU A 146 -14.46 2.94 7.64
C LEU A 146 -13.45 3.66 6.76
N TYR A 147 -12.97 4.80 7.20
CA TYR A 147 -11.94 5.55 6.47
C TYR A 147 -11.06 6.36 7.42
N GLU A 148 -9.81 6.56 7.01
CA GLU A 148 -8.84 7.38 7.71
C GLU A 148 -8.06 8.23 6.72
N GLU A 149 -7.74 9.45 7.15
CA GLU A 149 -6.96 10.40 6.38
C GLU A 149 -5.46 10.10 6.49
N VAL A 150 -4.78 10.11 5.34
CA VAL A 150 -3.35 9.82 5.21
C VAL A 150 -2.64 11.07 4.69
N SER A 151 -1.63 11.54 5.41
CA SER A 151 -0.88 12.75 5.07
C SER A 151 0.52 12.43 4.58
N SER A 152 0.94 13.05 3.45
CA SER A 152 2.33 13.01 3.03
C SER A 152 3.21 13.91 3.92
N ASN A 153 4.28 13.34 4.48
CA ASN A 153 5.29 14.09 5.21
C ASN A 153 6.31 14.81 4.30
N TRP A 154 6.42 14.39 3.04
CA TRP A 154 7.43 14.84 2.09
C TRP A 154 6.85 15.77 1.02
N HIS A 155 5.67 15.45 0.51
CA HIS A 155 4.97 16.23 -0.50
C HIS A 155 3.80 16.97 0.14
N LYS A 156 4.01 18.19 0.59
CA LYS A 156 3.02 19.03 1.31
C LYS A 156 1.67 19.25 0.60
N ASN A 157 1.51 18.68 -0.59
CA ASN A 157 0.32 18.85 -1.44
C ASN A 157 -0.28 17.49 -1.88
N GLN A 158 0.03 16.41 -1.19
CA GLN A 158 -0.61 15.12 -1.44
C GLN A 158 -1.25 14.60 -0.16
N CYS A 159 -2.52 14.29 -0.25
CA CYS A 159 -3.31 13.69 0.80
C CYS A 159 -3.96 12.42 0.26
N GLY A 160 -4.18 11.46 1.12
CA GLY A 160 -4.86 10.24 0.76
C GLY A 160 -5.93 9.88 1.78
N ILE A 161 -6.83 9.00 1.40
CA ILE A 161 -7.82 8.39 2.27
C ILE A 161 -7.79 6.90 2.01
N VAL A 162 -7.52 6.14 3.06
CA VAL A 162 -7.72 4.70 3.08
C VAL A 162 -9.14 4.43 3.53
N PHE A 163 -9.86 3.58 2.82
CA PHE A 163 -11.23 3.24 3.18
C PHE A 163 -11.54 1.78 2.89
N ILE A 164 -12.42 1.22 3.73
CA ILE A 164 -12.90 -0.16 3.66
C ILE A 164 -14.41 -0.14 3.77
N GLN A 165 -15.09 -0.76 2.83
CA GLN A 165 -16.54 -0.82 2.81
C GLN A 165 -17.05 -2.04 3.59
N GLU A 166 -18.29 -2.02 4.07
CA GLU A 166 -18.90 -3.11 4.84
C GLU A 166 -18.77 -4.47 4.13
N ASN A 167 -18.97 -4.49 2.81
CA ASN A 167 -18.88 -5.73 2.05
C ASN A 167 -17.46 -6.29 2.01
N ASP A 168 -16.45 -5.43 1.91
CA ASP A 168 -15.03 -5.83 1.95
C ASP A 168 -14.67 -6.43 3.31
N LEU A 169 -15.16 -5.81 4.40
CA LEU A 169 -14.97 -6.34 5.77
C LEU A 169 -15.62 -7.71 5.95
N LYS A 170 -16.85 -7.87 5.47
CA LYS A 170 -17.56 -9.16 5.55
C LYS A 170 -16.83 -10.26 4.78
N GLU A 171 -16.31 -9.95 3.60
CA GLU A 171 -15.54 -10.88 2.79
C GLU A 171 -14.23 -11.26 3.46
N PHE A 172 -13.48 -10.26 3.96
CA PHE A 172 -12.20 -10.50 4.63
C PHE A 172 -12.33 -11.40 5.88
N PHE A 173 -13.34 -11.12 6.72
CA PHE A 173 -13.56 -11.88 7.96
C PHE A 173 -14.47 -13.11 7.79
N GLU A 174 -14.93 -13.39 6.57
CA GLU A 174 -15.85 -14.50 6.24
C GLU A 174 -17.12 -14.50 7.11
N VAL A 175 -17.71 -13.33 7.39
CA VAL A 175 -18.89 -13.17 8.22
C VAL A 175 -20.09 -12.64 7.43
N GLU A 176 -21.31 -12.93 7.90
CA GLU A 176 -22.52 -12.36 7.29
C GLU A 176 -22.85 -10.96 7.84
N ASN A 177 -22.42 -10.68 9.08
CA ASN A 177 -22.75 -9.44 9.77
C ASN A 177 -21.48 -8.83 10.39
N ILE A 178 -21.22 -7.53 10.09
CA ILE A 178 -20.07 -6.78 10.61
C ILE A 178 -20.01 -6.78 12.16
N ASN A 179 -21.15 -6.88 12.85
CA ASN A 179 -21.18 -6.94 14.32
C ASN A 179 -20.60 -8.24 14.90
N GLU A 180 -20.30 -9.23 14.06
CA GLU A 180 -19.63 -10.47 14.48
C GLU A 180 -18.11 -10.31 14.57
N ILE A 181 -17.57 -9.25 13.98
CA ILE A 181 -16.14 -8.95 13.97
C ILE A 181 -15.77 -8.26 15.28
N TYR A 182 -14.64 -8.69 15.86
CA TYR A 182 -14.10 -8.02 17.04
C TYR A 182 -13.53 -6.64 16.68
N PRO A 183 -14.08 -5.52 17.24
CA PRO A 183 -13.71 -4.18 16.81
C PRO A 183 -12.20 -3.86 16.79
N PRO A 184 -11.37 -4.33 17.76
CA PRO A 184 -9.92 -4.13 17.70
C PRO A 184 -9.25 -4.76 16.49
N GLU A 185 -9.77 -5.85 15.91
CA GLU A 185 -9.20 -6.46 14.70
C GLU A 185 -9.43 -5.57 13.50
N ILE A 186 -10.60 -4.94 13.40
CA ILE A 186 -10.91 -3.95 12.35
C ILE A 186 -9.97 -2.75 12.44
N LEU A 187 -9.75 -2.22 13.66
CA LEU A 187 -8.84 -1.09 13.86
C LEU A 187 -7.40 -1.44 13.48
N THR A 188 -6.92 -2.61 13.90
CA THR A 188 -5.56 -3.07 13.55
C THR A 188 -5.39 -3.20 12.04
N MET A 189 -6.41 -3.71 11.34
CA MET A 189 -6.40 -3.82 9.88
C MET A 189 -6.38 -2.43 9.23
N LEU A 190 -7.20 -1.50 9.68
CA LEU A 190 -7.24 -0.14 9.15
C LEU A 190 -5.91 0.58 9.38
N GLU A 191 -5.32 0.47 10.58
CA GLU A 191 -4.00 1.03 10.89
C GLU A 191 -2.90 0.52 9.95
N ALA A 192 -2.91 -0.79 9.64
CA ALA A 192 -1.95 -1.37 8.69
C ALA A 192 -2.10 -0.79 7.27
N TYR A 193 -3.33 -0.60 6.82
CA TYR A 193 -3.57 0.03 5.51
C TYR A 193 -3.26 1.54 5.50
N VAL A 194 -3.41 2.23 6.62
CA VAL A 194 -2.95 3.63 6.76
C VAL A 194 -1.43 3.72 6.63
N GLU A 195 -0.68 2.84 7.32
CA GLU A 195 0.78 2.77 7.17
C GLU A 195 1.20 2.47 5.72
N LEU A 196 0.47 1.59 5.02
CA LEU A 196 0.67 1.29 3.61
C LEU A 196 0.42 2.52 2.72
N GLY A 197 -0.69 3.22 2.95
CA GLY A 197 -1.02 4.46 2.24
C GLY A 197 0.01 5.57 2.47
N GLU A 198 0.49 5.74 3.71
CA GLU A 198 1.58 6.67 4.02
C GLU A 198 2.87 6.32 3.26
N ALA A 199 3.24 5.04 3.22
CA ALA A 199 4.41 4.59 2.48
C ALA A 199 4.26 4.88 0.98
N TYR A 200 3.09 4.60 0.43
CA TYR A 200 2.78 4.79 -0.99
C TYR A 200 2.88 6.26 -1.42
N ILE A 201 2.18 7.17 -0.75
CA ILE A 201 2.21 8.60 -1.13
C ILE A 201 3.55 9.29 -0.82
N ASN A 202 4.38 8.70 0.04
CA ASN A 202 5.74 9.16 0.30
C ASN A 202 6.78 8.50 -0.62
N GLY A 203 6.38 7.60 -1.51
CA GLY A 203 7.28 6.89 -2.43
C GLY A 203 8.27 5.99 -1.69
N ILE A 204 7.87 5.41 -0.56
CA ILE A 204 8.71 4.52 0.25
C ILE A 204 8.45 3.09 -0.20
N GLU A 205 9.15 2.68 -1.22
CA GLU A 205 9.04 1.36 -1.83
C GLU A 205 10.41 0.68 -1.86
N TYR A 206 10.43 -0.62 -1.61
CA TYR A 206 11.63 -1.44 -1.60
C TYR A 206 11.49 -2.66 -2.51
N GLY A 207 12.65 -3.12 -3.00
CA GLY A 207 12.83 -4.44 -3.59
C GLY A 207 13.91 -5.21 -2.84
N TYR A 208 13.94 -6.53 -3.03
CA TYR A 208 15.02 -7.36 -2.53
C TYR A 208 15.64 -8.20 -3.62
N VAL A 209 16.89 -8.59 -3.38
CA VAL A 209 17.59 -9.66 -4.12
C VAL A 209 18.25 -10.57 -3.09
N THR A 210 18.06 -11.88 -3.23
CA THR A 210 18.63 -12.88 -2.34
C THR A 210 19.78 -13.60 -3.05
N TYR A 211 20.91 -13.75 -2.35
CA TYR A 211 22.12 -14.40 -2.86
C TYR A 211 22.55 -15.55 -1.96
N GLU A 212 22.96 -16.66 -2.55
CA GLU A 212 23.73 -17.67 -1.84
C GLU A 212 25.10 -17.12 -1.40
N LEU A 213 25.72 -17.74 -0.40
CA LEU A 213 27.07 -17.35 0.03
C LEU A 213 28.15 -17.55 -1.06
N THR A 214 27.80 -18.21 -2.15
CA THR A 214 28.64 -18.32 -3.36
C THR A 214 28.60 -17.06 -4.23
N GLY A 215 27.66 -16.12 -3.96
CA GLY A 215 27.39 -14.96 -4.78
C GLY A 215 26.38 -15.21 -5.90
N GLU A 216 25.80 -16.39 -5.97
CA GLU A 216 24.74 -16.71 -6.94
C GLU A 216 23.42 -16.11 -6.49
N GLU A 217 22.76 -15.36 -7.38
CA GLU A 217 21.42 -14.83 -7.16
C GLU A 217 20.39 -15.96 -7.18
N VAL A 218 19.50 -15.95 -6.19
CA VAL A 218 18.50 -17.01 -5.98
C VAL A 218 17.11 -16.51 -6.31
N ASP A 219 16.77 -15.30 -5.85
CA ASP A 219 15.43 -14.74 -5.94
C ASP A 219 15.47 -13.23 -5.87
N ASP A 220 14.54 -12.57 -6.56
CA ASP A 220 14.36 -11.11 -6.51
C ASP A 220 12.89 -10.72 -6.64
N TRP A 221 12.47 -9.65 -5.96
CA TRP A 221 11.14 -9.08 -6.08
C TRP A 221 11.11 -7.61 -5.68
N ASN A 222 10.08 -6.89 -6.16
CA ASN A 222 9.84 -5.47 -5.88
C ASN A 222 8.40 -5.24 -5.39
N GLY A 223 8.09 -4.00 -4.97
CA GLY A 223 6.73 -3.61 -4.62
C GLY A 223 6.40 -3.76 -3.12
N PHE A 224 7.40 -3.67 -2.25
CA PHE A 224 7.22 -3.71 -0.80
C PHE A 224 7.18 -2.30 -0.23
N PHE A 225 6.03 -1.88 0.26
CA PHE A 225 5.83 -0.53 0.76
C PHE A 225 6.03 -0.45 2.27
N GLY A 226 6.79 0.56 2.72
CA GLY A 226 7.08 0.78 4.12
C GLY A 226 8.49 0.34 4.54
N ARG A 227 8.95 0.88 5.67
CA ARG A 227 10.34 0.73 6.14
C ARG A 227 10.60 -0.43 7.08
N ASP A 228 9.58 -1.07 7.57
CA ASP A 228 9.75 -2.21 8.49
C ASP A 228 9.61 -3.52 7.72
N THR A 229 10.70 -4.28 7.64
CA THR A 229 10.78 -5.52 6.85
C THR A 229 9.81 -6.61 7.30
N LYS A 230 9.35 -6.53 8.56
CA LYS A 230 8.35 -7.48 9.10
C LYS A 230 6.92 -7.12 8.72
N THR A 231 6.63 -5.84 8.57
CA THR A 231 5.27 -5.38 8.26
C THR A 231 5.07 -5.09 6.79
N ASN A 232 6.15 -4.88 6.02
CA ASN A 232 6.06 -4.66 4.58
C ASN A 232 6.07 -5.96 3.73
N GLY A 233 6.21 -7.13 4.37
CA GLY A 233 6.13 -8.44 3.73
C GLY A 233 7.44 -8.99 3.18
N ILE A 234 8.56 -8.26 3.20
CA ILE A 234 9.85 -8.76 2.68
C ILE A 234 10.27 -10.05 3.39
N GLU A 235 10.12 -10.13 4.72
CA GLU A 235 10.52 -11.32 5.49
C GLU A 235 9.64 -12.55 5.20
N ASP A 236 8.45 -12.39 4.61
CA ASP A 236 7.60 -13.51 4.19
C ASP A 236 8.19 -14.24 2.96
N TYR A 237 8.99 -13.56 2.16
CA TYR A 237 9.65 -14.12 0.98
C TYR A 237 11.11 -14.51 1.25
N THR A 238 11.83 -13.68 2.00
CA THR A 238 13.27 -13.89 2.24
C THR A 238 13.57 -14.76 3.45
N GLY A 239 12.58 -15.07 4.29
CA GLY A 239 12.79 -15.58 5.64
C GLY A 239 13.22 -14.49 6.63
N GLU A 240 13.27 -14.81 7.92
CA GLU A 240 13.59 -13.86 8.99
C GLU A 240 15.01 -13.29 8.79
N LEU A 241 15.11 -11.94 8.79
CA LEU A 241 16.39 -11.23 8.72
C LEU A 241 17.07 -11.26 10.09
N THR A 242 18.12 -12.08 10.22
CA THR A 242 18.79 -12.35 11.50
C THR A 242 19.85 -11.33 11.86
N GLU A 243 20.53 -10.77 10.86
CA GLU A 243 21.62 -9.82 11.08
C GLU A 243 21.74 -8.78 9.96
N CYS A 244 21.94 -7.51 10.34
CA CYS A 244 22.29 -6.45 9.40
C CYS A 244 23.80 -6.49 9.13
N LEU A 245 24.19 -6.74 7.89
CA LEU A 245 25.60 -6.78 7.45
C LEU A 245 26.15 -5.37 7.20
N GLY A 246 25.29 -4.41 6.87
CA GLY A 246 25.67 -3.02 6.66
C GLY A 246 25.24 -2.47 5.30
N PHE A 247 25.88 -1.37 4.93
CA PHE A 247 25.63 -0.62 3.69
C PHE A 247 26.85 -0.74 2.81
N TYR A 248 26.67 -1.28 1.62
CA TYR A 248 27.73 -1.48 0.63
C TYR A 248 27.26 -0.95 -0.71
N SER A 249 28.20 -0.57 -1.56
CA SER A 249 27.91 -0.06 -2.91
C SER A 249 27.56 -1.17 -3.89
N SER A 250 27.87 -2.42 -3.56
CA SER A 250 27.56 -3.60 -4.34
C SER A 250 27.60 -4.87 -3.51
N ILE A 251 27.02 -5.93 -4.04
CA ILE A 251 27.06 -7.27 -3.44
C ILE A 251 28.52 -7.77 -3.29
N ASP A 252 29.39 -7.48 -4.26
CA ASP A 252 30.80 -7.87 -4.23
C ASP A 252 31.51 -7.24 -3.04
N GLU A 253 31.26 -5.95 -2.76
CA GLU A 253 31.82 -5.28 -1.59
C GLU A 253 31.27 -5.88 -0.30
N CYS A 254 30.00 -6.23 -0.22
CA CYS A 254 29.41 -6.91 0.90
C CYS A 254 30.12 -8.25 1.18
N PHE A 255 30.32 -9.07 0.15
CA PHE A 255 31.04 -10.34 0.26
C PHE A 255 32.49 -10.12 0.68
N GLU A 256 33.21 -9.19 0.07
CA GLU A 256 34.60 -8.89 0.40
C GLU A 256 34.75 -8.49 1.87
N LYS A 257 33.85 -7.66 2.41
CA LYS A 257 33.92 -7.18 3.81
C LYS A 257 33.48 -8.19 4.85
N ASN A 258 32.71 -9.19 4.46
CA ASN A 258 32.15 -10.22 5.35
C ASN A 258 32.72 -11.63 5.11
N GLN A 259 33.82 -11.77 4.37
CA GLN A 259 34.44 -13.05 4.00
C GLN A 259 34.68 -13.99 5.19
N GLU A 260 35.26 -13.46 6.28
CA GLU A 260 35.53 -14.23 7.50
C GLU A 260 34.23 -14.77 8.13
N LYS A 261 33.18 -13.96 8.11
CA LYS A 261 31.87 -14.28 8.66
C LYS A 261 31.18 -15.39 7.85
N PHE A 262 31.29 -15.33 6.54
CA PHE A 262 30.70 -16.32 5.64
C PHE A 262 31.52 -17.61 5.55
N GLY A 263 32.69 -17.66 6.22
CA GLY A 263 33.60 -18.80 6.13
C GLY A 263 34.18 -18.98 4.71
N ILE A 264 34.15 -17.94 3.90
CA ILE A 264 34.71 -17.95 2.55
C ILE A 264 36.22 -17.88 2.69
N VAL A 265 36.89 -19.01 2.48
CA VAL A 265 38.35 -19.06 2.39
C VAL A 265 38.74 -18.51 1.02
N VAL A 266 39.06 -17.22 0.99
CA VAL A 266 39.67 -16.64 -0.21
C VAL A 266 41.09 -17.16 -0.32
N GLU A 267 41.33 -18.11 -1.25
CA GLU A 267 42.70 -18.37 -1.63
C GLU A 267 43.31 -17.08 -2.15
N PRO A 268 44.39 -16.62 -1.55
CA PRO A 268 45.00 -15.35 -1.98
C PRO A 268 45.31 -15.43 -3.46
N ILE A 269 44.79 -14.45 -4.22
CA ILE A 269 45.08 -14.38 -5.66
C ILE A 269 46.59 -14.44 -5.79
N PRO A 270 47.17 -15.52 -6.44
CA PRO A 270 48.59 -15.67 -6.51
C PRO A 270 49.24 -14.41 -7.10
N SER A 271 50.27 -13.91 -6.47
CA SER A 271 50.98 -12.74 -6.99
C SER A 271 51.37 -12.94 -8.45
N LEU A 272 51.60 -11.86 -9.18
CA LEU A 272 52.04 -12.00 -10.57
C LEU A 272 53.27 -12.89 -10.68
N MET A 273 54.15 -12.86 -9.70
CA MET A 273 55.36 -13.74 -9.63
C MET A 273 54.98 -15.21 -9.38
N ASP A 274 53.98 -15.47 -8.55
CA ASP A 274 53.51 -16.83 -8.30
C ASP A 274 52.78 -17.41 -9.54
N ARG A 275 52.02 -16.57 -10.24
CA ARG A 275 51.39 -16.97 -11.52
C ARG A 275 52.42 -17.29 -12.60
N ILE A 276 53.51 -16.51 -12.66
CA ILE A 276 54.63 -16.76 -13.53
C ILE A 276 55.30 -18.10 -13.20
N LYS A 277 55.61 -18.34 -11.89
CA LYS A 277 56.18 -19.60 -11.45
C LYS A 277 55.30 -20.82 -11.77
N ILE A 278 54.01 -20.72 -11.53
CA ILE A 278 53.05 -21.81 -11.86
C ILE A 278 53.01 -22.06 -13.37
N ALA A 279 53.09 -21.02 -14.20
CA ALA A 279 53.13 -21.14 -15.63
C ALA A 279 54.45 -21.75 -16.12
N GLU A 280 55.61 -21.40 -15.51
CA GLU A 280 56.92 -22.00 -15.80
C GLU A 280 57.00 -23.48 -15.40
N GLU A 281 56.46 -23.86 -14.22
CA GLU A 281 56.37 -25.26 -13.77
C GLU A 281 55.48 -26.11 -14.71
N LYS A 282 54.32 -25.58 -15.12
CA LYS A 282 53.47 -26.25 -16.11
C LYS A 282 54.13 -26.41 -17.45
N SER A 283 54.91 -25.42 -17.90
CA SER A 283 55.67 -25.48 -19.16
C SER A 283 56.80 -26.54 -19.08
N ASN A 284 57.55 -26.55 -17.97
CA ASN A 284 58.63 -27.50 -17.75
C ASN A 284 58.14 -28.96 -17.65
N ASN A 285 57.01 -29.18 -16.98
CA ASN A 285 56.38 -30.51 -16.89
C ASN A 285 55.83 -30.98 -18.25
N SER A 286 55.37 -30.07 -19.09
CA SER A 286 54.93 -30.42 -20.45
C SER A 286 56.11 -30.76 -21.42
N ILE A 287 57.31 -30.21 -21.17
CA ILE A 287 58.50 -30.48 -21.92
C ILE A 287 59.11 -31.84 -21.51
N SER A 288 59.14 -32.13 -20.19
CA SER A 288 59.63 -33.40 -19.69
C SER A 288 58.79 -34.61 -20.17
N SER A 289 57.46 -34.47 -20.18
CA SER A 289 56.53 -35.49 -20.66
C SER A 289 56.64 -35.76 -22.20
N LYS A 290 57.04 -34.72 -22.96
CA LYS A 290 57.31 -34.88 -24.38
C LYS A 290 58.69 -35.55 -24.67
N SER A 291 59.66 -35.35 -23.81
CA SER A 291 61.00 -35.97 -23.96
C SER A 291 61.00 -37.50 -23.62
N GLU A 292 60.16 -37.93 -22.68
CA GLU A 292 60.00 -39.38 -22.39
C GLU A 292 59.20 -40.10 -23.45
N LYS A 293 58.22 -39.52 -24.10
CA LYS A 293 57.54 -40.12 -25.23
C LYS A 293 58.44 -40.30 -26.48
N SER A 294 59.35 -39.33 -26.69
CA SER A 294 60.31 -39.45 -27.84
C SER A 294 61.40 -40.44 -27.64
N LYS A 295 61.74 -40.93 -26.44
CA LYS A 295 62.67 -41.98 -26.15
C LYS A 295 62.09 -43.42 -26.34
N ASN A 296 60.80 -43.57 -26.09
CA ASN A 296 60.16 -44.88 -26.25
C ASN A 296 59.75 -45.21 -27.69
N ASP A 297 59.76 -44.24 -28.61
CA ASP A 297 59.50 -44.48 -30.05
C ASP A 297 60.77 -44.77 -30.85
N LEU A 298 61.96 -44.94 -30.23
CA LEU A 298 63.23 -45.25 -30.86
C LEU A 298 63.77 -46.66 -30.53
N GLU A 299 62.99 -47.44 -29.79
CA GLU A 299 63.31 -48.84 -29.46
C GLU A 299 62.22 -49.84 -29.95
N LEU A 300 61.84 -49.75 -31.21
CA LEU A 300 61.08 -50.82 -31.92
C LEU A 300 61.64 -51.04 -33.32
#